data_e9b806936eb4ced044052f645f7d912d
#
_entry.id   e9b806936eb4ced044052f645f7d912d
#
_cell.length_a   1.000
_cell.length_b   1.000
_cell.length_c   1.000
_cell.angle_alpha   90.00
_cell.angle_beta   90.00
_cell.angle_gamma   90.00
#
_symmetry.space_group_name_H-M   'P 1'
#
loop_
_entity.id
_entity.type
_entity.pdbx_description
1 polymer ?
#
loop_
_entity_poly.entity_id
_entity_poly.type
_entity_poly.pdbx_seq_one_letter_code
_entity_poly.pdbx_strand_id
1 'polypeptide(L)'
;EGMIEEAFTIIKAIRDRYDGYKRCPWSETEAGHHYIRPMSSYSLIPTLAGYSCDMVNKTMSFAPVINEKDYTTFWINGKGWGTYHQTIDDKGEVKKEVTVLYGNIDDVKVE
;
A
#
# COMPACT_ATOMS: atom_id res chain seq x y z
N GLU A 1 4.81 -0.40 -13.17
CA GLU A 1 5.01 -0.50 -14.62
C GLU A 1 4.12 0.47 -15.43
N GLY A 2 3.61 1.55 -14.82
CA GLY A 2 2.99 2.69 -15.50
C GLY A 2 1.53 2.52 -15.95
N MET A 3 0.90 1.37 -15.72
CA MET A 3 -0.48 1.08 -16.13
C MET A 3 -1.48 1.29 -14.98
N ILE A 4 -1.45 2.46 -14.36
CA ILE A 4 -2.23 2.75 -13.15
C ILE A 4 -3.72 2.83 -13.45
N GLU A 5 -4.12 3.50 -14.52
CA GLU A 5 -5.52 3.66 -14.91
C GLU A 5 -6.19 2.34 -15.29
N GLU A 6 -5.46 1.49 -16.02
CA GLU A 6 -5.93 0.16 -16.37
C GLU A 6 -6.07 -0.72 -15.11
N ALA A 7 -5.11 -0.63 -14.20
CA ALA A 7 -5.17 -1.35 -12.92
C ALA A 7 -6.40 -0.91 -12.10
N PHE A 8 -6.66 0.39 -11.96
CA PHE A 8 -7.86 0.89 -11.28
C PHE A 8 -9.15 0.48 -11.97
N THR A 9 -9.16 0.44 -13.30
CA THR A 9 -10.33 -0.04 -14.05
C THR A 9 -10.65 -1.49 -13.73
N ILE A 10 -9.63 -2.35 -13.67
CA ILE A 10 -9.79 -3.77 -13.31
C ILE A 10 -10.25 -3.91 -11.86
N ILE A 11 -9.61 -3.20 -10.93
CA ILE A 11 -9.95 -3.22 -9.50
C ILE A 11 -11.40 -2.80 -9.30
N LYS A 12 -11.80 -1.69 -9.94
CA LYS A 12 -13.19 -1.22 -9.88
C LYS A 12 -14.17 -2.25 -10.43
N ALA A 13 -13.87 -2.83 -11.58
CA ALA A 13 -14.73 -3.85 -12.18
C ALA A 13 -14.90 -5.09 -11.28
N ILE A 14 -13.86 -5.49 -10.55
CA ILE A 14 -13.93 -6.57 -9.56
C ILE A 14 -14.80 -6.13 -8.38
N ARG A 15 -14.54 -4.95 -7.80
CA ARG A 15 -15.30 -4.45 -6.66
C ARG A 15 -16.80 -4.27 -6.97
N ASP A 16 -17.12 -3.79 -8.16
CA ASP A 16 -18.52 -3.62 -8.61
C ASP A 16 -19.30 -4.95 -8.72
N ARG A 17 -18.59 -6.08 -8.84
CA ARG A 17 -19.21 -7.42 -8.81
C ARG A 17 -19.47 -7.93 -7.39
N TYR A 18 -18.70 -7.47 -6.41
CA TYR A 18 -18.71 -7.91 -5.02
C TYR A 18 -19.04 -6.74 -4.09
N ASP A 19 -20.13 -6.04 -4.39
CA ASP A 19 -20.53 -4.80 -3.73
C ASP A 19 -21.38 -5.00 -2.47
N GLY A 20 -21.63 -6.24 -2.08
CA GLY A 20 -22.48 -6.59 -0.96
C GLY A 20 -23.96 -6.76 -1.32
N TYR A 21 -24.42 -6.20 -2.44
CA TYR A 21 -25.77 -6.41 -2.98
C TYR A 21 -25.82 -7.62 -3.90
N LYS A 22 -24.92 -7.67 -4.85
CA LYS A 22 -24.86 -8.74 -5.86
C LYS A 22 -24.14 -9.97 -5.31
N ARG A 23 -23.01 -9.74 -4.64
CA ARG A 23 -22.19 -10.80 -4.04
C ARG A 23 -21.50 -10.29 -2.79
N CYS A 24 -21.18 -11.23 -1.88
CA CYS A 24 -20.43 -10.92 -0.68
C CYS A 24 -19.01 -10.40 -1.03
N PRO A 25 -18.59 -9.22 -0.54
CA PRO A 25 -17.28 -8.64 -0.82
C PRO A 25 -16.09 -9.50 -0.34
N TRP A 26 -16.36 -10.40 0.59
CA TRP A 26 -15.36 -11.26 1.25
C TRP A 26 -15.33 -12.68 0.69
N SER A 27 -16.21 -12.99 -0.27
CA SER A 27 -16.39 -14.33 -0.79
C SER A 27 -16.17 -14.39 -2.28
N GLU A 28 -15.18 -15.15 -2.72
CA GLU A 28 -15.02 -15.57 -4.10
C GLU A 28 -15.63 -16.96 -4.32
N THR A 29 -16.01 -17.26 -5.56
CA THR A 29 -16.68 -18.51 -5.92
C THR A 29 -15.77 -19.75 -5.87
N GLU A 30 -14.57 -19.59 -5.35
CA GLU A 30 -13.58 -20.67 -5.26
C GLU A 30 -13.49 -21.22 -3.84
N ALA A 31 -13.25 -22.53 -3.73
CA ALA A 31 -12.92 -23.22 -2.49
C ALA A 31 -13.89 -22.93 -1.32
N GLY A 32 -15.19 -23.03 -1.55
CA GLY A 32 -16.20 -22.92 -0.49
C GLY A 32 -16.48 -21.50 0.00
N HIS A 33 -16.18 -20.52 -0.80
CA HIS A 33 -16.49 -19.09 -0.58
C HIS A 33 -15.78 -18.40 0.59
N HIS A 34 -14.79 -19.03 1.22
CA HIS A 34 -14.13 -18.46 2.41
C HIS A 34 -12.61 -18.54 2.36
N TYR A 35 -12.02 -18.71 1.18
CA TYR A 35 -10.57 -18.89 1.04
C TYR A 35 -9.75 -17.60 1.19
N ILE A 36 -10.40 -16.47 1.47
CA ILE A 36 -9.73 -15.20 1.79
C ILE A 36 -8.90 -14.61 0.62
N ARG A 37 -9.16 -14.96 -0.63
CA ARG A 37 -8.55 -14.29 -1.78
C ARG A 37 -8.83 -12.79 -1.86
N PRO A 38 -9.98 -12.27 -1.36
CA PRO A 38 -10.17 -10.83 -1.21
C PRO A 38 -9.08 -10.12 -0.43
N MET A 39 -8.32 -10.83 0.41
CA MET A 39 -7.12 -10.29 1.05
C MET A 39 -6.04 -9.86 0.06
N SER A 40 -6.02 -10.36 -1.16
CA SER A 40 -5.08 -9.90 -2.19
C SER A 40 -5.20 -8.40 -2.47
N SER A 41 -6.35 -7.80 -2.18
CA SER A 41 -6.54 -6.35 -2.24
C SER A 41 -5.63 -5.57 -1.27
N TYR A 42 -5.14 -6.22 -0.22
CA TYR A 42 -4.14 -5.63 0.69
C TYR A 42 -2.84 -5.27 -0.02
N SER A 43 -2.47 -6.01 -1.07
CA SER A 43 -1.28 -5.73 -1.87
C SER A 43 -1.33 -4.37 -2.57
N LEU A 44 -2.53 -3.79 -2.73
CA LEU A 44 -2.68 -2.46 -3.32
C LEU A 44 -2.03 -1.37 -2.46
N ILE A 45 -2.08 -1.50 -1.14
CA ILE A 45 -1.50 -0.51 -0.22
C ILE A 45 0.02 -0.37 -0.47
N PRO A 46 0.83 -1.42 -0.32
CA PRO A 46 2.27 -1.30 -0.56
C PRO A 46 2.59 -1.02 -2.04
N THR A 47 1.79 -1.52 -2.99
CA THR A 47 2.03 -1.28 -4.42
C THR A 47 1.82 0.20 -4.77
N LEU A 48 0.73 0.83 -4.31
CA LEU A 48 0.46 2.25 -4.56
C LEU A 48 1.41 3.17 -3.80
N ALA A 49 1.91 2.73 -2.64
CA ALA A 49 2.94 3.41 -1.87
C ALA A 49 4.33 3.29 -2.51
N GLY A 50 4.52 2.40 -3.49
CA GLY A 50 5.85 2.02 -3.95
C GLY A 50 6.73 1.52 -2.80
N TYR A 51 6.09 0.87 -1.79
CA TYR A 51 6.77 0.41 -0.60
C TYR A 51 7.63 -0.81 -0.90
N SER A 52 8.90 -0.71 -0.58
CA SER A 52 9.85 -1.81 -0.60
C SER A 52 10.55 -1.91 0.76
N CYS A 53 10.78 -3.13 1.21
CA CYS A 53 11.41 -3.39 2.49
C CYS A 53 12.33 -4.61 2.39
N ASP A 54 13.62 -4.38 2.62
CA ASP A 54 14.64 -5.42 2.73
C ASP A 54 15.24 -5.39 4.14
N MET A 55 14.74 -6.28 5.00
CA MET A 55 15.21 -6.35 6.39
C MET A 55 16.56 -7.07 6.54
N VAL A 56 17.05 -7.75 5.52
CA VAL A 56 18.40 -8.32 5.53
C VAL A 56 19.43 -7.19 5.39
N ASN A 57 19.21 -6.29 4.43
CA ASN A 57 20.02 -5.10 4.22
C ASN A 57 19.58 -3.90 5.09
N LYS A 58 18.53 -4.05 5.88
CA LYS A 58 17.96 -3.01 6.75
C LYS A 58 17.61 -1.73 5.99
N THR A 59 16.94 -1.89 4.85
CA THR A 59 16.49 -0.77 4.03
C THR A 59 14.97 -0.79 3.86
N MET A 60 14.39 0.39 3.77
CA MET A 60 12.98 0.63 3.53
C MET A 60 12.84 1.83 2.61
N SER A 61 12.02 1.74 1.58
CA SER A 61 11.82 2.85 0.64
C SER A 61 10.36 3.03 0.27
N PHE A 62 10.03 4.25 -0.16
CA PHE A 62 8.71 4.66 -0.61
C PHE A 62 8.82 5.46 -1.90
N ALA A 63 7.99 5.10 -2.88
CA ALA A 63 7.86 5.79 -4.15
C ALA A 63 6.37 5.79 -4.58
N PRO A 64 5.52 6.62 -3.94
CA PRO A 64 4.09 6.66 -4.25
C PRO A 64 3.83 6.89 -5.73
N VAL A 65 2.89 6.13 -6.31
CA VAL A 65 2.52 6.23 -7.73
C VAL A 65 1.19 6.96 -7.93
N ILE A 66 0.57 7.42 -6.85
CA ILE A 66 -0.65 8.23 -6.83
C ILE A 66 -0.50 9.33 -5.79
N ASN A 67 -1.17 10.47 -6.00
CA ASN A 67 -1.22 11.58 -5.05
C ASN A 67 0.16 12.02 -4.53
N GLU A 68 1.19 11.96 -5.36
CA GLU A 68 2.60 12.16 -4.99
C GLU A 68 2.85 13.47 -4.21
N LYS A 69 2.00 14.49 -4.45
CA LYS A 69 2.12 15.80 -3.81
C LYS A 69 1.72 15.82 -2.33
N ASP A 70 0.81 14.90 -1.95
CA ASP A 70 0.35 14.73 -0.57
C ASP A 70 -0.13 13.29 -0.41
N TYR A 71 0.75 12.43 0.09
CA TYR A 71 0.51 11.01 0.20
C TYR A 71 0.78 10.51 1.62
N THR A 72 -0.21 9.84 2.18
CA THR A 72 -0.06 9.18 3.48
C THR A 72 -0.39 7.71 3.35
N THR A 73 0.42 6.87 3.94
CA THR A 73 0.21 5.43 3.99
C THR A 73 0.69 4.82 5.29
N PHE A 74 0.27 3.61 5.52
CA PHE A 74 0.74 2.74 6.57
C PHE A 74 1.93 1.90 6.07
N TRP A 75 2.86 1.60 6.96
CA TRP A 75 3.93 0.63 6.73
C TRP A 75 4.06 -0.35 7.88
N ILE A 76 4.55 -1.55 7.56
CA ILE A 76 4.88 -2.59 8.53
C ILE A 76 6.10 -3.37 8.05
N ASN A 77 6.95 -3.77 8.99
CA ASN A 77 8.07 -4.68 8.78
C ASN A 77 8.28 -5.58 10.00
N GLY A 78 9.32 -6.40 9.99
CA GLY A 78 9.63 -7.31 11.10
C GLY A 78 10.05 -6.65 12.42
N LYS A 79 10.25 -5.33 12.46
CA LYS A 79 10.69 -4.58 13.65
C LYS A 79 9.63 -3.64 14.20
N GLY A 80 8.61 -3.30 13.41
CA GLY A 80 7.58 -2.37 13.84
C GLY A 80 6.63 -1.96 12.74
N TRP A 81 5.80 -0.98 13.06
CA TRP A 81 4.83 -0.40 12.11
C TRP A 81 4.56 1.06 12.44
N GLY A 82 4.05 1.76 11.44
CA GLY A 82 3.74 3.17 11.58
C GLY A 82 3.14 3.77 10.32
N THR A 83 3.34 5.08 10.14
CA THR A 83 2.86 5.82 8.99
C THR A 83 4.02 6.48 8.23
N TYR A 84 3.83 6.60 6.94
CA TYR A 84 4.67 7.39 6.05
C TYR A 84 3.84 8.53 5.48
N HIS A 85 4.39 9.72 5.48
CA HIS A 85 3.79 10.91 4.87
C HIS A 85 4.80 11.58 3.95
N GLN A 86 4.38 11.86 2.72
CA GLN A 86 5.15 12.60 1.73
C GLN A 86 4.38 13.84 1.30
N THR A 87 5.09 14.96 1.22
CA THR A 87 4.58 16.16 0.58
C THR A 87 5.58 16.68 -0.45
N ILE A 88 5.09 17.27 -1.53
CA ILE A 88 5.92 17.97 -2.52
C ILE A 88 5.46 19.42 -2.54
N ASP A 89 6.38 20.35 -2.27
CA ASP A 89 6.08 21.77 -2.29
C ASP A 89 5.98 22.33 -3.72
N ASP A 90 5.60 23.59 -3.83
CA ASP A 90 5.48 24.28 -5.14
C ASP A 90 6.83 24.43 -5.89
N LYS A 91 7.94 24.21 -5.21
CA LYS A 91 9.29 24.21 -5.79
C LYS A 91 9.74 22.85 -6.22
N GLY A 92 8.95 21.80 -5.95
CA GLY A 92 9.27 20.42 -6.25
C GLY A 92 10.16 19.74 -5.19
N GLU A 93 10.35 20.34 -4.03
CA GLU A 93 11.08 19.71 -2.93
C GLU A 93 10.20 18.64 -2.26
N VAL A 94 10.74 17.44 -2.14
CA VAL A 94 10.07 16.30 -1.53
C VAL A 94 10.42 16.24 -0.05
N LYS A 95 9.41 16.38 0.80
CA LYS A 95 9.53 16.14 2.23
C LYS A 95 8.93 14.79 2.57
N LYS A 96 9.72 13.92 3.19
CA LYS A 96 9.32 12.60 3.65
C LYS A 96 9.35 12.55 5.17
N GLU A 97 8.32 11.97 5.78
CA GLU A 97 8.21 11.79 7.21
C GLU A 97 7.77 10.34 7.52
N VAL A 98 8.55 9.65 8.33
CA VAL A 98 8.24 8.31 8.81
C VAL A 98 7.98 8.38 10.31
N THR A 99 6.75 8.07 10.71
CA THR A 99 6.34 7.98 12.10
C THR A 99 6.30 6.53 12.53
N VAL A 100 6.99 6.19 13.62
CA VAL A 100 6.94 4.88 14.25
C VAL A 100 5.85 4.90 15.32
N LEU A 101 4.85 4.04 15.17
CA LEU A 101 3.77 3.89 16.15
C LEU A 101 4.04 2.72 17.12
N TYR A 102 4.78 1.74 16.66
CA TYR A 102 5.18 0.58 17.48
C TYR A 102 6.51 0.01 16.97
N GLY A 103 7.35 -0.44 17.89
CA GLY A 103 8.64 -1.05 17.58
C GLY A 103 9.78 -0.03 17.51
N ASN A 104 10.87 -0.42 16.86
CA ASN A 104 12.06 0.42 16.66
C ASN A 104 12.70 0.11 15.29
N ILE A 105 13.01 1.16 14.54
CA ILE A 105 13.66 1.08 13.24
C ILE A 105 14.92 1.95 13.14
N ASP A 106 15.56 2.31 14.28
CA ASP A 106 16.73 3.18 14.31
C ASP A 106 17.90 2.67 13.46
N ASP A 107 17.97 1.36 13.24
CA ASP A 107 18.97 0.71 12.40
C ASP A 107 18.49 0.43 10.96
N VAL A 108 17.32 0.95 10.58
CA VAL A 108 16.75 0.79 9.23
C VAL A 108 16.91 2.08 8.45
N LYS A 109 17.59 2.01 7.31
CA LYS A 109 17.73 3.16 6.40
C LYS A 109 16.43 3.35 5.61
N VAL A 110 15.86 4.54 5.67
CA VAL A 110 14.71 4.94 4.86
C VAL A 110 15.23 5.73 3.64
N GLU A 111 14.83 5.31 2.43
CA GLU A 111 15.24 5.89 1.15
C GLU A 111 14.12 6.65 0.46
#